data_d4ccc984a8cd1c31a6f56adebd00a7d9
#
_entry.id   d4ccc984a8cd1c31a6f56adebd00a7d9
#
_cell.length_a   1.000
_cell.length_b   1.000
_cell.length_c   1.000
_cell.angle_alpha   90.00
_cell.angle_beta   90.00
_cell.angle_gamma   90.00
#
_symmetry.space_group_name_H-M   'P 1'
#
loop_
_entity.id
_entity.type
_entity.pdbx_description
1 polymer ?
#
loop_
_entity_poly.entity_id
_entity_poly.type
_entity_poly.pdbx_seq_one_letter_code
_entity_poly.pdbx_strand_id
1 'polypeptide(L)'
;MTLIINPPAMLDDFPLMPHTRQKLEMILTGTIKFPEQKKGLLLYGTYGTGKTTMAELLPGWIETAKTTSSWKKRPIGELVDATQPNYDLHPCAQGQNGVTLIGRIQTQTGHMSFNSTGLHYVILDELDLLTEAASASLKAIMNRTDIAFILTTNHLNKVDRGVQDRCILIDMNAPPATEWLNKINAIYQASGLTPPSNHAITSIVQAGNGSARNILTDIEITEAKRSEGLSNA
;
A
#
# COMPACT_ATOMS: atom_id res chain seq x y z
N MET A 1 -14.83 -12.88 -24.32
CA MET A 1 -14.59 -13.10 -22.88
C MET A 1 -13.95 -11.86 -22.31
N THR A 2 -14.26 -11.48 -21.08
CA THR A 2 -13.78 -10.22 -20.47
C THR A 2 -12.65 -10.54 -19.51
N LEU A 3 -11.61 -9.72 -19.49
CA LEU A 3 -10.51 -9.82 -18.53
C LEU A 3 -11.02 -9.53 -17.12
N ILE A 4 -10.64 -10.34 -16.14
CA ILE A 4 -11.04 -10.18 -14.74
C ILE A 4 -9.83 -9.64 -13.96
N ILE A 5 -9.87 -8.38 -13.61
CA ILE A 5 -8.87 -7.74 -12.75
C ILE A 5 -9.47 -7.55 -11.37
N ASN A 6 -9.12 -8.43 -10.45
CA ASN A 6 -9.55 -8.30 -9.06
C ASN A 6 -8.69 -7.25 -8.33
N PRO A 7 -9.27 -6.49 -7.40
CA PRO A 7 -8.48 -5.63 -6.54
C PRO A 7 -7.48 -6.47 -5.73
N PRO A 8 -6.28 -5.96 -5.45
CA PRO A 8 -5.29 -6.68 -4.66
C PRO A 8 -5.82 -6.92 -3.24
N ALA A 9 -5.60 -8.12 -2.72
CA ALA A 9 -5.95 -8.54 -1.37
C ALA A 9 -4.73 -9.04 -0.58
N MET A 10 -3.72 -9.56 -1.28
CA MET A 10 -2.51 -10.15 -0.72
C MET A 10 -1.27 -9.35 -1.11
N LEU A 11 -0.18 -9.53 -0.37
CA LEU A 11 1.10 -8.92 -0.70
C LEU A 11 1.59 -9.34 -2.10
N ASP A 12 1.32 -10.59 -2.49
CA ASP A 12 1.69 -11.13 -3.80
C ASP A 12 0.88 -10.54 -4.96
N ASP A 13 -0.21 -9.86 -4.66
CA ASP A 13 -0.98 -9.15 -5.68
C ASP A 13 -0.32 -7.85 -6.15
N PHE A 14 0.64 -7.35 -5.38
CA PHE A 14 1.36 -6.14 -5.73
C PHE A 14 2.65 -6.47 -6.48
N PRO A 15 2.85 -5.90 -7.67
CA PRO A 15 4.17 -5.88 -8.29
C PRO A 15 5.06 -4.92 -7.49
N LEU A 16 6.04 -5.45 -6.79
CA LEU A 16 6.90 -4.69 -5.88
C LEU A 16 8.38 -4.92 -6.23
N MET A 17 9.19 -3.93 -5.93
CA MET A 17 10.65 -4.12 -5.92
C MET A 17 11.01 -5.22 -4.89
N PRO A 18 11.96 -6.12 -5.20
CA PRO A 18 12.33 -7.22 -4.31
C PRO A 18 12.68 -6.78 -2.89
N HIS A 19 13.43 -5.67 -2.75
CA HIS A 19 13.79 -5.13 -1.42
C HIS A 19 12.58 -4.59 -0.65
N THR A 20 11.57 -4.05 -1.35
CA THR A 20 10.32 -3.58 -0.73
C THR A 20 9.49 -4.75 -0.22
N ARG A 21 9.33 -5.79 -1.05
CA ARG A 21 8.67 -7.04 -0.66
C ARG A 21 9.33 -7.63 0.58
N GLN A 22 10.65 -7.83 0.55
CA GLN A 22 11.40 -8.36 1.68
C GLN A 22 11.20 -7.54 2.96
N LYS A 23 11.22 -6.20 2.86
CA LYS A 23 11.01 -5.32 4.01
C LYS A 23 9.62 -5.47 4.62
N LEU A 24 8.58 -5.52 3.78
CA LEU A 24 7.20 -5.77 4.23
C LEU A 24 7.08 -7.15 4.89
N GLU A 25 7.65 -8.18 4.30
CA GLU A 25 7.71 -9.51 4.87
C GLU A 25 8.37 -9.51 6.26
N MET A 26 9.50 -8.84 6.42
CA MET A 26 10.18 -8.72 7.71
C MET A 26 9.34 -8.01 8.77
N ILE A 27 8.51 -7.04 8.38
CA ILE A 27 7.56 -6.36 9.27
C ILE A 27 6.43 -7.33 9.64
N LEU A 28 5.82 -7.97 8.67
CA LEU A 28 4.68 -8.87 8.87
C LEU A 28 5.09 -10.16 9.61
N THR A 29 6.30 -10.65 9.39
CA THR A 29 6.85 -11.80 10.15
C THR A 29 7.39 -11.42 11.53
N GLY A 30 7.38 -10.12 11.89
CA GLY A 30 7.85 -9.61 13.19
C GLY A 30 9.37 -9.66 13.38
N THR A 31 10.12 -9.89 12.31
CA THR A 31 11.59 -9.72 12.30
C THR A 31 11.93 -8.26 12.58
N ILE A 32 11.18 -7.34 11.98
CA ILE A 32 11.18 -5.91 12.33
C ILE A 32 9.98 -5.66 13.23
N LYS A 33 10.24 -5.28 14.47
CA LYS A 33 9.19 -5.01 15.45
C LYS A 33 8.52 -3.67 15.15
N PHE A 34 7.25 -3.75 14.74
CA PHE A 34 6.41 -2.59 14.46
C PHE A 34 5.09 -2.68 15.25
N PRO A 35 4.59 -1.59 15.84
CA PRO A 35 5.12 -0.24 15.95
C PRO A 35 5.90 0.01 17.27
N GLU A 36 7.12 -0.49 17.40
CA GLU A 36 7.91 -0.29 18.63
C GLU A 36 8.81 0.96 18.53
N GLN A 37 9.97 0.85 17.86
CA GLN A 37 10.89 1.99 17.69
C GLN A 37 10.39 2.99 16.67
N LYS A 38 9.86 2.49 15.56
CA LYS A 38 9.22 3.30 14.51
C LYS A 38 7.71 3.15 14.64
N LYS A 39 7.00 4.28 14.65
CA LYS A 39 5.54 4.33 14.85
C LYS A 39 4.75 4.40 13.55
N GLY A 40 5.43 4.66 12.43
CA GLY A 40 4.83 4.78 11.11
C GLY A 40 5.43 3.86 10.08
N LEU A 41 4.62 3.45 9.10
CA LEU A 41 5.03 2.96 7.80
C LEU A 41 4.78 4.10 6.81
N LEU A 42 5.81 4.59 6.12
CA LEU A 42 5.65 5.64 5.11
C LEU A 42 5.87 5.05 3.72
N LEU A 43 4.77 4.84 3.00
CA LEU A 43 4.73 4.36 1.62
C LEU A 43 4.98 5.55 0.70
N TYR A 44 6.08 5.55 -0.03
CA TYR A 44 6.43 6.63 -0.94
C TYR A 44 6.70 6.10 -2.36
N GLY A 45 6.45 6.91 -3.36
CA GLY A 45 6.70 6.57 -4.76
C GLY A 45 5.82 7.34 -5.72
N THR A 46 5.97 7.10 -7.00
CA THR A 46 5.22 7.78 -8.07
C THR A 46 3.71 7.52 -7.97
N TYR A 47 2.93 8.33 -8.68
CA TYR A 47 1.48 8.21 -8.73
C TYR A 47 1.03 6.86 -9.32
N GLY A 48 -0.09 6.33 -8.83
CA GLY A 48 -0.74 5.15 -9.39
C GLY A 48 -0.06 3.81 -9.08
N THR A 49 0.87 3.75 -8.12
CA THR A 49 1.59 2.52 -7.75
C THR A 49 0.88 1.66 -6.69
N GLY A 50 -0.32 2.04 -6.25
CA GLY A 50 -1.11 1.27 -5.28
C GLY A 50 -0.82 1.60 -3.81
N LYS A 51 -0.20 2.75 -3.49
CA LYS A 51 0.13 3.14 -2.10
C LYS A 51 -1.09 3.18 -1.20
N THR A 52 -2.14 3.89 -1.59
CA THR A 52 -3.38 4.00 -0.80
C THR A 52 -4.04 2.64 -0.61
N THR A 53 -4.11 1.83 -1.67
CA THR A 53 -4.66 0.47 -1.59
C THR A 53 -3.87 -0.41 -0.61
N MET A 54 -2.54 -0.36 -0.66
CA MET A 54 -1.70 -1.09 0.30
C MET A 54 -1.85 -0.54 1.72
N ALA A 55 -1.96 0.79 1.87
CA ALA A 55 -2.16 1.41 3.17
C ALA A 55 -3.44 0.92 3.86
N GLU A 56 -4.52 0.70 3.12
CA GLU A 56 -5.79 0.18 3.63
C GLU A 56 -5.72 -1.32 4.00
N LEU A 57 -4.87 -2.10 3.33
CA LEU A 57 -4.71 -3.53 3.62
C LEU A 57 -3.76 -3.80 4.80
N LEU A 58 -2.77 -2.94 5.01
CA LEU A 58 -1.75 -3.11 6.04
C LEU A 58 -2.30 -3.27 7.46
N PRO A 59 -3.34 -2.54 7.92
CA PRO A 59 -3.93 -2.77 9.23
C PRO A 59 -4.35 -4.23 9.43
N GLY A 60 -5.08 -4.80 8.45
CA GLY A 60 -5.53 -6.18 8.48
C GLY A 60 -4.37 -7.19 8.54
N TRP A 61 -3.36 -6.99 7.71
CA TRP A 61 -2.19 -7.86 7.70
C TRP A 61 -1.40 -7.78 9.02
N ILE A 62 -1.21 -6.58 9.58
CA ILE A 62 -0.51 -6.39 10.85
C ILE A 62 -1.30 -6.99 12.00
N GLU A 63 -2.61 -6.79 12.04
CA GLU A 63 -3.48 -7.34 13.07
C GLU A 63 -3.42 -8.87 13.07
N THR A 64 -3.61 -9.49 11.90
CA THR A 64 -3.50 -10.94 11.74
C THR A 64 -2.12 -11.45 12.15
N ALA A 65 -1.08 -10.77 11.73
CA ALA A 65 0.30 -11.13 12.06
C ALA A 65 0.58 -11.10 13.57
N LYS A 66 -0.07 -10.21 14.31
CA LYS A 66 0.13 -10.05 15.76
C LYS A 66 -0.78 -10.94 16.60
N THR A 67 -1.98 -11.25 16.13
CA THR A 67 -3.00 -11.97 16.92
C THR A 67 -2.95 -13.47 16.75
N THR A 68 -2.42 -13.96 15.61
CA THR A 68 -2.34 -15.40 15.35
C THR A 68 -1.08 -15.99 15.99
N SER A 69 -1.23 -16.93 16.91
CA SER A 69 -0.11 -17.59 17.61
C SER A 69 0.86 -18.32 16.64
N SER A 70 0.42 -18.63 15.43
CA SER A 70 1.19 -19.28 14.39
C SER A 70 1.65 -18.37 13.27
N TRP A 71 1.43 -17.06 13.37
CA TRP A 71 1.74 -16.10 12.29
C TRP A 71 3.19 -16.18 11.79
N LYS A 72 4.15 -16.44 12.69
CA LYS A 72 5.57 -16.60 12.32
C LYS A 72 5.85 -17.81 11.42
N LYS A 73 4.90 -18.76 11.35
CA LYS A 73 5.00 -19.99 10.56
C LYS A 73 4.06 -20.00 9.34
N ARG A 74 3.17 -19.00 9.23
CA ARG A 74 2.24 -18.92 8.10
C ARG A 74 2.97 -18.37 6.89
N PRO A 75 2.78 -18.95 5.70
CA PRO A 75 3.13 -18.29 4.45
C PRO A 75 2.44 -16.92 4.37
N ILE A 76 3.13 -15.92 3.85
CA ILE A 76 2.60 -14.55 3.77
C ILE A 76 1.30 -14.48 2.96
N GLY A 77 1.15 -15.35 1.96
CA GLY A 77 -0.08 -15.48 1.18
C GLY A 77 -1.33 -15.90 1.97
N GLU A 78 -1.18 -16.43 3.19
CA GLU A 78 -2.30 -16.80 4.07
C GLU A 78 -2.76 -15.68 5.00
N LEU A 79 -2.13 -14.51 4.95
CA LEU A 79 -2.52 -13.34 5.76
C LEU A 79 -3.81 -12.67 5.28
N VAL A 80 -4.46 -13.23 4.25
CA VAL A 80 -5.67 -12.69 3.61
C VAL A 80 -6.92 -12.77 4.48
N ASP A 81 -7.00 -13.77 5.36
CA ASP A 81 -8.12 -13.93 6.30
C ASP A 81 -8.02 -12.98 7.51
N ALA A 82 -7.37 -11.84 7.33
CA ALA A 82 -7.31 -10.81 8.35
C ALA A 82 -8.71 -10.39 8.73
N THR A 83 -9.03 -10.47 10.01
CA THR A 83 -10.14 -9.71 10.56
C THR A 83 -9.93 -8.26 10.15
N GLN A 84 -10.93 -7.63 9.52
CA GLN A 84 -10.80 -6.23 9.15
C GLN A 84 -10.79 -5.39 10.43
N PRO A 85 -9.63 -4.85 10.86
CA PRO A 85 -9.58 -4.00 12.03
C PRO A 85 -10.22 -2.67 11.74
N ASN A 86 -10.66 -1.99 12.79
CA ASN A 86 -11.04 -0.60 12.68
C ASN A 86 -9.80 0.24 12.40
N TYR A 87 -9.83 1.04 11.35
CA TYR A 87 -8.83 2.04 11.04
C TYR A 87 -9.48 3.36 10.62
N ASP A 88 -8.78 4.45 10.86
CA ASP A 88 -9.21 5.79 10.45
C ASP A 88 -8.39 6.24 9.24
N LEU A 89 -9.04 6.47 8.09
CA LEU A 89 -8.43 7.00 6.88
C LEU A 89 -8.70 8.51 6.77
N HIS A 90 -7.64 9.29 6.66
CA HIS A 90 -7.71 10.74 6.53
C HIS A 90 -6.90 11.20 5.32
N PRO A 91 -7.53 11.71 4.27
CA PRO A 91 -6.82 12.39 3.19
C PRO A 91 -6.28 13.74 3.68
N CYS A 92 -5.01 14.02 3.40
CA CYS A 92 -4.37 15.29 3.72
C CYS A 92 -4.59 16.30 2.58
N ALA A 93 -5.87 16.63 2.29
CA ALA A 93 -6.21 17.49 1.16
C ALA A 93 -5.75 18.95 1.38
N GLN A 94 -5.38 19.65 0.29
CA GLN A 94 -5.12 21.08 0.31
C GLN A 94 -6.36 21.85 0.82
N GLY A 95 -6.13 22.84 1.69
CA GLY A 95 -7.19 23.67 2.26
C GLY A 95 -7.83 23.11 3.53
N GLN A 96 -7.54 21.88 3.93
CA GLN A 96 -7.89 21.40 5.26
C GLN A 96 -6.92 21.95 6.31
N ASN A 97 -7.46 22.37 7.46
CA ASN A 97 -6.60 22.73 8.59
C ASN A 97 -5.97 21.46 9.17
N GLY A 98 -4.74 21.17 8.75
CA GLY A 98 -4.02 19.97 9.17
C GLY A 98 -3.83 19.88 10.69
N VAL A 99 -3.72 21.00 11.40
CA VAL A 99 -3.65 21.00 12.87
C VAL A 99 -4.98 20.52 13.46
N THR A 100 -6.10 20.95 12.92
CA THR A 100 -7.44 20.48 13.32
C THR A 100 -7.60 18.98 13.03
N LEU A 101 -7.10 18.50 11.88
CA LEU A 101 -7.08 17.08 11.54
C LEU A 101 -6.33 16.26 12.61
N ILE A 102 -5.10 16.69 12.95
CA ILE A 102 -4.30 15.99 13.97
C ILE A 102 -4.98 16.04 15.35
N GLY A 103 -5.60 17.16 15.72
CA GLY A 103 -6.39 17.26 16.95
C GLY A 103 -7.58 16.29 16.97
N ARG A 104 -8.26 16.09 15.84
CA ARG A 104 -9.33 15.08 15.71
C ARG A 104 -8.79 13.66 15.91
N ILE A 105 -7.69 13.31 15.24
CA ILE A 105 -7.04 12.01 15.41
C ILE A 105 -6.69 11.78 16.88
N GLN A 106 -6.13 12.79 17.56
CA GLN A 106 -5.78 12.70 18.96
C GLN A 106 -7.00 12.44 19.85
N THR A 107 -8.14 13.05 19.55
CA THR A 107 -9.40 12.82 20.26
C THR A 107 -9.94 11.41 20.00
N GLN A 108 -9.99 10.98 18.73
CA GLN A 108 -10.48 9.66 18.34
C GLN A 108 -9.66 8.53 18.96
N THR A 109 -8.34 8.67 18.94
CA THR A 109 -7.42 7.66 19.52
C THR A 109 -7.25 7.83 21.03
N GLY A 110 -7.91 8.79 21.67
CA GLY A 110 -7.95 8.97 23.14
C GLY A 110 -8.77 7.92 23.87
N HIS A 111 -9.56 7.12 23.16
CA HIS A 111 -10.35 6.02 23.71
C HIS A 111 -9.62 4.69 23.55
N MET A 112 -10.12 3.65 24.20
CA MET A 112 -9.59 2.29 24.05
C MET A 112 -9.87 1.78 22.62
N SER A 113 -8.86 1.19 22.00
CA SER A 113 -9.05 0.52 20.71
C SER A 113 -9.77 -0.82 20.89
N PHE A 114 -10.71 -1.12 19.98
CA PHE A 114 -11.40 -2.40 19.93
C PHE A 114 -10.68 -3.44 19.06
N ASN A 115 -9.55 -3.08 18.46
CA ASN A 115 -8.74 -4.03 17.71
C ASN A 115 -8.10 -5.04 18.68
N SER A 116 -7.92 -6.30 18.24
CA SER A 116 -7.43 -7.39 19.10
C SER A 116 -6.01 -7.14 19.64
N THR A 117 -5.21 -6.35 18.93
CA THR A 117 -3.87 -5.92 19.41
C THR A 117 -3.91 -4.74 20.37
N GLY A 118 -5.06 -4.07 20.54
CA GLY A 118 -5.20 -2.81 21.24
C GLY A 118 -4.62 -1.60 20.50
N LEU A 119 -4.17 -1.77 19.26
CA LEU A 119 -3.61 -0.68 18.44
C LEU A 119 -4.73 0.10 17.74
N HIS A 120 -4.58 1.41 17.67
CA HIS A 120 -5.28 2.26 16.71
C HIS A 120 -4.49 2.26 15.39
N TYR A 121 -5.16 2.09 14.27
CA TYR A 121 -4.56 2.26 12.96
C TYR A 121 -5.01 3.57 12.35
N VAL A 122 -4.07 4.46 12.05
CA VAL A 122 -4.33 5.77 11.47
C VAL A 122 -3.63 5.86 10.12
N ILE A 123 -4.42 6.03 9.06
CA ILE A 123 -3.92 6.18 7.70
C ILE A 123 -4.01 7.66 7.33
N LEU A 124 -2.87 8.28 6.97
CA LEU A 124 -2.80 9.62 6.42
C LEU A 124 -2.36 9.52 4.95
N ASP A 125 -3.28 9.82 4.05
CA ASP A 125 -3.04 9.75 2.61
C ASP A 125 -2.59 11.11 2.07
N GLU A 126 -1.59 11.14 1.17
CA GLU A 126 -0.98 12.35 0.60
C GLU A 126 -0.35 13.29 1.64
N LEU A 127 0.48 12.73 2.51
CA LEU A 127 1.10 13.42 3.65
C LEU A 127 1.90 14.68 3.25
N ASP A 128 2.42 14.75 2.04
CA ASP A 128 3.16 15.90 1.50
C ASP A 128 2.31 17.16 1.35
N LEU A 129 1.01 17.08 1.56
CA LEU A 129 0.08 18.22 1.59
C LEU A 129 -0.09 18.85 2.99
N LEU A 130 0.48 18.23 4.04
CA LEU A 130 0.43 18.79 5.39
C LEU A 130 1.30 20.03 5.52
N THR A 131 0.79 21.01 6.28
CA THR A 131 1.58 22.18 6.68
C THR A 131 2.65 21.82 7.71
N GLU A 132 3.66 22.69 7.88
CA GLU A 132 4.70 22.50 8.89
C GLU A 132 4.12 22.42 10.31
N ALA A 133 3.12 23.24 10.63
CA ALA A 133 2.44 23.22 11.92
C ALA A 133 1.72 21.89 12.18
N ALA A 134 1.05 21.33 11.15
CA ALA A 134 0.42 20.02 11.23
C ALA A 134 1.45 18.90 11.38
N SER A 135 2.56 18.98 10.67
CA SER A 135 3.68 18.03 10.79
C SER A 135 4.30 18.04 12.18
N ALA A 136 4.43 19.24 12.80
CA ALA A 136 4.89 19.35 14.18
C ALA A 136 3.92 18.67 15.17
N SER A 137 2.61 18.89 15.00
CA SER A 137 1.57 18.24 15.79
C SER A 137 1.56 16.72 15.59
N LEU A 138 1.74 16.26 14.34
CA LEU A 138 1.84 14.82 14.02
C LEU A 138 3.03 14.16 14.73
N LYS A 139 4.20 14.80 14.72
CA LYS A 139 5.38 14.30 15.44
C LYS A 139 5.11 14.08 16.93
N ALA A 140 4.31 14.94 17.54
CA ALA A 140 3.96 14.82 18.95
C ALA A 140 3.12 13.55 19.22
N ILE A 141 2.08 13.28 18.42
CA ILE A 141 1.23 12.10 18.60
C ILE A 141 1.91 10.81 18.15
N MET A 142 2.87 10.87 17.23
CA MET A 142 3.67 9.71 16.80
C MET A 142 4.62 9.17 17.89
N ASN A 143 4.68 9.77 19.06
CA ASN A 143 5.40 9.21 20.20
C ASN A 143 4.55 8.20 20.99
N ARG A 144 3.25 8.14 20.75
CA ARG A 144 2.35 7.18 21.40
C ARG A 144 2.65 5.75 20.97
N THR A 145 2.43 4.80 21.89
CA THR A 145 2.74 3.38 21.68
C THR A 145 1.54 2.55 21.25
N ASP A 146 0.35 3.12 21.38
CA ASP A 146 -0.93 2.51 21.07
C ASP A 146 -1.47 2.88 19.68
N ILE A 147 -0.68 3.61 18.87
CA ILE A 147 -1.05 3.99 17.52
C ILE A 147 -0.02 3.45 16.52
N ALA A 148 -0.50 2.81 15.47
CA ALA A 148 0.26 2.46 14.28
C ALA A 148 -0.14 3.39 13.13
N PHE A 149 0.79 4.24 12.69
CA PHE A 149 0.56 5.15 11.57
C PHE A 149 0.92 4.49 10.25
N ILE A 150 0.06 4.65 9.24
CA ILE A 150 0.32 4.25 7.85
C ILE A 150 0.17 5.50 7.00
N LEU A 151 1.25 5.92 6.39
CA LEU A 151 1.36 7.20 5.72
C LEU A 151 1.66 6.98 4.25
N THR A 152 1.07 7.78 3.37
CA THR A 152 1.43 7.74 1.95
C THR A 152 1.93 9.10 1.47
N THR A 153 2.79 9.10 0.47
CA THR A 153 3.24 10.33 -0.20
C THR A 153 3.71 10.05 -1.62
N ASN A 154 3.48 11.01 -2.50
CA ASN A 154 4.07 11.01 -3.84
C ASN A 154 5.42 11.77 -3.85
N HIS A 155 5.70 12.57 -2.81
CA HIS A 155 6.86 13.46 -2.74
C HIS A 155 7.57 13.32 -1.39
N LEU A 156 8.40 12.27 -1.23
CA LEU A 156 9.12 12.00 0.02
C LEU A 156 9.93 13.22 0.51
N ASN A 157 10.50 13.99 -0.41
CA ASN A 157 11.29 15.17 -0.10
C ASN A 157 10.48 16.35 0.51
N LYS A 158 9.16 16.35 0.37
CA LYS A 158 8.26 17.34 0.99
C LYS A 158 7.79 16.92 2.39
N VAL A 159 7.97 15.68 2.77
CA VAL A 159 7.60 15.20 4.10
C VAL A 159 8.64 15.67 5.12
N ASP A 160 8.19 16.16 6.26
CA ASP A 160 9.07 16.59 7.37
C ASP A 160 10.02 15.46 7.79
N ARG A 161 11.32 15.77 7.93
CA ARG A 161 12.36 14.80 8.26
C ARG A 161 12.12 14.11 9.61
N GLY A 162 11.57 14.82 10.58
CA GLY A 162 11.24 14.26 11.89
C GLY A 162 10.09 13.26 11.83
N VAL A 163 9.15 13.42 10.88
CA VAL A 163 8.12 12.42 10.59
C VAL A 163 8.74 11.21 9.89
N GLN A 164 9.60 11.45 8.87
CA GLN A 164 10.30 10.36 8.18
C GLN A 164 11.14 9.51 9.16
N ASP A 165 11.83 10.15 10.11
CA ASP A 165 12.65 9.46 11.10
C ASP A 165 11.82 8.55 12.02
N ARG A 166 10.55 8.86 12.25
CA ARG A 166 9.62 8.03 13.03
C ARG A 166 8.98 6.91 12.23
N CYS A 167 9.30 6.80 10.94
CA CYS A 167 8.71 5.83 10.01
C CYS A 167 9.73 4.82 9.49
N ILE A 168 9.23 3.64 9.16
CA ILE A 168 9.89 2.71 8.25
C ILE A 168 9.51 3.14 6.84
N LEU A 169 10.49 3.48 6.03
CA LEU A 169 10.26 3.90 4.64
C LEU A 169 10.03 2.68 3.76
N ILE A 170 8.91 2.67 3.03
CA ILE A 170 8.50 1.62 2.10
C ILE A 170 8.48 2.20 0.70
N ASP A 171 9.40 1.73 -0.14
CA ASP A 171 9.53 2.17 -1.52
C ASP A 171 8.46 1.51 -2.40
N MET A 172 7.52 2.30 -2.87
CA MET A 172 6.43 1.89 -3.76
C MET A 172 6.65 2.38 -5.21
N ASN A 173 7.89 2.73 -5.57
CA ASN A 173 8.20 3.05 -6.96
C ASN A 173 8.03 1.83 -7.86
N ALA A 174 7.89 2.10 -9.15
CA ALA A 174 7.64 1.07 -10.15
C ALA A 174 8.71 -0.02 -10.15
N PRO A 175 8.32 -1.28 -10.03
CA PRO A 175 9.24 -2.40 -10.17
C PRO A 175 9.61 -2.62 -11.64
N PRO A 176 10.67 -3.40 -11.90
CA PRO A 176 11.02 -3.78 -13.27
C PRO A 176 9.89 -4.58 -13.92
N ALA A 177 9.87 -4.58 -15.27
CA ALA A 177 8.84 -5.26 -16.05
C ALA A 177 8.71 -6.76 -15.73
N THR A 178 9.77 -7.40 -15.25
CA THR A 178 9.76 -8.81 -14.84
C THR A 178 8.76 -9.11 -13.73
N GLU A 179 8.60 -8.21 -12.77
CA GLU A 179 7.62 -8.36 -11.69
C GLU A 179 6.18 -8.26 -12.21
N TRP A 180 5.98 -7.44 -13.25
CA TRP A 180 4.69 -7.30 -13.91
C TRP A 180 4.32 -8.51 -14.77
N LEU A 181 5.29 -9.17 -15.41
CA LEU A 181 5.03 -10.36 -16.25
C LEU A 181 4.28 -11.43 -15.47
N ASN A 182 4.73 -11.75 -14.27
CA ASN A 182 4.10 -12.74 -13.41
C ASN A 182 2.67 -12.34 -13.06
N LYS A 183 2.46 -11.08 -12.67
CA LYS A 183 1.13 -10.57 -12.28
C LYS A 183 0.15 -10.58 -13.45
N ILE A 184 0.59 -10.11 -14.62
CA ILE A 184 -0.27 -10.06 -15.82
C ILE A 184 -0.62 -11.47 -16.29
N ASN A 185 0.35 -12.39 -16.32
CA ASN A 185 0.08 -13.78 -16.66
C ASN A 185 -0.94 -14.42 -15.71
N ALA A 186 -0.84 -14.15 -14.42
CA ALA A 186 -1.82 -14.64 -13.42
C ALA A 186 -3.23 -14.07 -13.67
N ILE A 187 -3.36 -12.79 -14.04
CA ILE A 187 -4.65 -12.15 -14.39
C ILE A 187 -5.26 -12.86 -15.62
N TYR A 188 -4.48 -13.11 -16.66
CA TYR A 188 -4.96 -13.80 -17.87
C TYR A 188 -5.37 -15.24 -17.59
N GLN A 189 -4.58 -15.98 -16.80
CA GLN A 189 -4.92 -17.33 -16.37
C GLN A 189 -6.22 -17.38 -15.57
N ALA A 190 -6.40 -16.48 -14.62
CA ALA A 190 -7.62 -16.38 -13.82
C ALA A 190 -8.85 -16.05 -14.69
N SER A 191 -8.66 -15.36 -15.80
CA SER A 191 -9.70 -15.00 -16.76
C SER A 191 -9.98 -16.11 -17.80
N GLY A 192 -9.18 -17.19 -17.80
CA GLY A 192 -9.26 -18.25 -18.83
C GLY A 192 -8.83 -17.77 -20.23
N LEU A 193 -7.99 -16.75 -20.29
CA LEU A 193 -7.51 -16.13 -21.53
C LEU A 193 -6.03 -16.42 -21.77
N THR A 194 -5.62 -16.40 -23.04
CA THR A 194 -4.20 -16.53 -23.39
C THR A 194 -3.52 -15.17 -23.28
N PRO A 195 -2.44 -15.03 -22.47
CA PRO A 195 -1.75 -13.77 -22.33
C PRO A 195 -1.09 -13.32 -23.65
N PRO A 196 -0.87 -12.01 -23.84
CA PRO A 196 -0.03 -11.50 -24.90
C PRO A 196 1.42 -12.02 -24.79
N SER A 197 2.23 -11.82 -25.83
CA SER A 197 3.65 -12.17 -25.74
C SER A 197 4.35 -11.35 -24.64
N ASN A 198 5.41 -11.89 -24.04
CA ASN A 198 6.20 -11.18 -23.04
C ASN A 198 6.72 -9.84 -23.55
N HIS A 199 7.04 -9.74 -24.84
CA HIS A 199 7.46 -8.50 -25.48
C HIS A 199 6.33 -7.45 -25.45
N ALA A 200 5.10 -7.85 -25.83
CA ALA A 200 3.94 -6.97 -25.79
C ALA A 200 3.62 -6.50 -24.37
N ILE A 201 3.65 -7.41 -23.39
CA ILE A 201 3.47 -7.06 -21.98
C ILE A 201 4.55 -6.06 -21.53
N THR A 202 5.82 -6.31 -21.87
CA THR A 202 6.92 -5.40 -21.50
C THR A 202 6.71 -4.01 -22.10
N SER A 203 6.25 -3.92 -23.35
CA SER A 203 5.95 -2.63 -23.99
C SER A 203 4.81 -1.89 -23.29
N ILE A 204 3.75 -2.58 -22.88
CA ILE A 204 2.63 -1.99 -22.09
C ILE A 204 3.14 -1.47 -20.75
N VAL A 205 3.94 -2.27 -20.04
CA VAL A 205 4.50 -1.87 -18.75
C VAL A 205 5.38 -0.63 -18.87
N GLN A 206 6.21 -0.56 -19.91
CA GLN A 206 7.03 0.62 -20.19
C GLN A 206 6.19 1.86 -20.52
N ALA A 207 5.15 1.69 -21.36
CA ALA A 207 4.24 2.78 -21.71
C ALA A 207 3.46 3.31 -20.49
N GLY A 208 3.10 2.44 -19.55
CA GLY A 208 2.41 2.82 -18.31
C GLY A 208 3.24 3.67 -17.35
N ASN A 209 4.53 3.88 -17.66
CA ASN A 209 5.45 4.78 -16.92
C ASN A 209 5.39 4.60 -15.39
N GLY A 210 5.35 3.35 -14.95
CA GLY A 210 5.36 2.99 -13.54
C GLY A 210 4.01 3.07 -12.81
N SER A 211 2.96 3.53 -13.48
CA SER A 211 1.61 3.56 -12.90
C SER A 211 0.91 2.22 -13.11
N ALA A 212 0.63 1.51 -12.02
CA ALA A 212 -0.17 0.29 -12.05
C ALA A 212 -1.55 0.53 -12.66
N ARG A 213 -2.15 1.68 -12.38
CA ARG A 213 -3.44 2.07 -12.94
C ARG A 213 -3.39 2.14 -14.46
N ASN A 214 -2.38 2.81 -15.02
CA ASN A 214 -2.23 2.92 -16.48
C ASN A 214 -1.95 1.55 -17.11
N ILE A 215 -1.02 0.77 -16.51
CA ILE A 215 -0.66 -0.56 -17.01
C ILE A 215 -1.88 -1.48 -17.07
N LEU A 216 -2.69 -1.53 -16.00
CA LEU A 216 -3.87 -2.38 -15.96
C LEU A 216 -4.94 -1.91 -16.97
N THR A 217 -5.16 -0.60 -17.11
CA THR A 217 -6.06 -0.05 -18.12
C THR A 217 -5.60 -0.38 -19.54
N ASP A 218 -4.30 -0.26 -19.83
CA ASP A 218 -3.76 -0.56 -21.15
C ASP A 218 -3.86 -2.05 -21.49
N ILE A 219 -3.79 -2.94 -20.48
CA ILE A 219 -4.03 -4.37 -20.66
C ILE A 219 -5.50 -4.64 -20.99
N GLU A 220 -6.43 -4.00 -20.28
CA GLU A 220 -7.86 -4.13 -20.58
C GLU A 220 -8.18 -3.65 -22.00
N ILE A 221 -7.64 -2.50 -22.41
CA ILE A 221 -7.79 -1.97 -23.77
C ILE A 221 -7.20 -2.93 -24.81
N THR A 222 -6.04 -3.50 -24.53
CA THR A 222 -5.37 -4.43 -25.44
C THR A 222 -6.22 -5.70 -25.64
N GLU A 223 -6.79 -6.24 -24.56
CA GLU A 223 -7.63 -7.43 -24.65
C GLU A 223 -8.98 -7.14 -25.32
N ALA A 224 -9.57 -5.97 -25.08
CA ALA A 224 -10.79 -5.54 -25.78
C ALA A 224 -10.57 -5.50 -27.30
N LYS A 225 -9.47 -4.89 -27.76
CA LYS A 225 -9.10 -4.85 -29.19
C LYS A 225 -8.89 -6.26 -29.78
N ARG A 226 -8.26 -7.16 -29.02
CA ARG A 226 -8.06 -8.56 -29.45
C ARG A 226 -9.39 -9.30 -29.61
N SER A 227 -10.32 -9.09 -28.69
CA SER A 227 -11.65 -9.73 -28.72
C SER A 227 -12.52 -9.23 -29.86
N GLU A 228 -12.34 -7.98 -30.28
CA GLU A 228 -13.07 -7.37 -31.40
C GLU A 228 -12.43 -7.64 -32.78
N GLY A 229 -11.32 -8.37 -32.81
CA GLY A 229 -10.59 -8.62 -34.06
C GLY A 229 -9.87 -7.39 -34.63
N LEU A 230 -9.78 -6.31 -33.82
CA LEU A 230 -9.10 -5.05 -34.17
C LEU A 230 -7.60 -5.10 -33.85
N SER A 231 -7.01 -6.29 -33.78
CA SER A 231 -5.58 -6.44 -33.57
C SER A 231 -4.82 -5.82 -34.73
N ASN A 232 -4.23 -4.65 -34.52
CA ASN A 232 -3.30 -4.06 -35.47
C ASN A 232 -2.12 -5.03 -35.63
N ALA A 233 -1.87 -5.34 -36.90
CA ALA A 233 -0.70 -6.04 -37.37
C ALA A 233 0.61 -5.35 -36.92
#